data_bbcea0848bcaf0b7d061ab71f1284c7e
#
_entry.id   bbcea0848bcaf0b7d061ab71f1284c7e
#
_cell.length_a   1.000
_cell.length_b   1.000
_cell.length_c   1.000
_cell.angle_alpha   90.00
_cell.angle_beta   90.00
_cell.angle_gamma   90.00
#
_symmetry.space_group_name_H-M   'P 1'
#
loop_
_entity.id
_entity.type
_entity.pdbx_description
1 polymer ?
#
loop_
_entity_poly.entity_id
_entity_poly.type
_entity_poly.pdbx_seq_one_letter_code
_entity_poly.pdbx_strand_id
1 'polypeptide(L)'
;MQLYLYHFVELLCATLAIGSFRFLRAHRLLLLLPFLLFITLAEYVAILQHTLYHTSTYGTNYLIMLVEWIFYNFLFLRFTRPTNFRNYIRWALPIGAACIIGGYYFFPGQYSVFYYCIIIAGFFLSVAALGYLYTRFTEDEVTDLTRDPVGWVAVGVVVFFSGVSIVFSLYEFIQLKRIMLWGEPIYTLVPRLLSLFLYSCISIAIITCRRIIPSSSAS
;
A
#
# COMPACT_ATOMS: atom_id res chain seq x y z
N MET A 1 -6.67 -20.12 14.31
CA MET A 1 -6.16 -18.84 13.78
C MET A 1 -5.39 -19.13 12.50
N GLN A 2 -5.96 -18.82 11.32
CA GLN A 2 -5.27 -19.01 10.05
C GLN A 2 -4.34 -17.82 9.80
N LEU A 3 -3.05 -17.99 10.11
CA LEU A 3 -2.02 -17.05 9.69
C LEU A 3 -1.65 -17.38 8.24
N TYR A 4 -1.93 -16.44 7.35
CA TYR A 4 -1.61 -16.57 5.93
C TYR A 4 -0.16 -16.17 5.67
N LEU A 5 0.43 -16.70 4.59
CA LEU A 5 1.82 -16.45 4.21
C LEU A 5 2.16 -14.96 4.11
N TYR A 6 1.23 -14.13 3.65
CA TYR A 6 1.47 -12.68 3.50
C TYR A 6 1.72 -11.98 4.84
N HIS A 7 1.09 -12.40 5.96
CA HIS A 7 1.35 -11.84 7.29
C HIS A 7 2.80 -12.09 7.74
N PHE A 8 3.38 -13.24 7.37
CA PHE A 8 4.79 -13.51 7.67
C PHE A 8 5.72 -12.59 6.88
N VAL A 9 5.40 -12.33 5.60
CA VAL A 9 6.20 -11.41 4.77
C VAL A 9 6.03 -9.98 5.25
N GLU A 10 4.85 -9.58 5.67
CA GLU A 10 4.58 -8.28 6.28
C GLU A 10 5.40 -8.09 7.57
N LEU A 11 5.37 -9.07 8.49
CA LEU A 11 6.17 -9.05 9.72
C LEU A 11 7.67 -9.01 9.41
N LEU A 12 8.12 -9.79 8.42
CA LEU A 12 9.51 -9.75 7.95
C LEU A 12 9.86 -8.36 7.42
N CYS A 13 8.98 -7.74 6.64
CA CYS A 13 9.16 -6.39 6.11
C CYS A 13 9.29 -5.36 7.24
N ALA A 14 8.43 -5.42 8.27
CA ALA A 14 8.50 -4.57 9.44
C ALA A 14 9.81 -4.77 10.24
N THR A 15 10.24 -6.01 10.44
CA THR A 15 11.51 -6.32 11.12
C THR A 15 12.73 -5.84 10.34
N LEU A 16 12.72 -5.99 9.00
CA LEU A 16 13.75 -5.44 8.12
C LEU A 16 13.80 -3.91 8.20
N ALA A 17 12.65 -3.24 8.30
CA ALA A 17 12.59 -1.78 8.45
C ALA A 17 13.20 -1.32 9.78
N ILE A 18 12.91 -2.02 10.89
CA ILE A 18 13.53 -1.74 12.20
C ILE A 18 15.05 -1.87 12.11
N GLY A 19 15.55 -3.00 11.57
CA GLY A 19 16.99 -3.24 11.42
C GLY A 19 17.67 -2.31 10.41
N SER A 20 16.90 -1.58 9.59
CA SER A 20 17.38 -0.63 8.58
C SER A 20 17.14 0.84 8.96
N PHE A 21 16.77 1.13 10.19
CA PHE A 21 16.40 2.47 10.66
C PHE A 21 17.38 3.58 10.23
N ARG A 22 18.69 3.36 10.41
CA ARG A 22 19.72 4.33 10.04
C ARG A 22 19.73 4.63 8.54
N PHE A 23 19.58 3.60 7.71
CA PHE A 23 19.55 3.71 6.25
C PHE A 23 18.26 4.37 5.75
N LEU A 24 17.12 4.01 6.31
CA LEU A 24 15.82 4.66 6.00
C LEU A 24 15.86 6.16 6.33
N ARG A 25 16.50 6.53 7.45
CA ARG A 25 16.70 7.94 7.82
C ARG A 25 17.55 8.68 6.80
N ALA A 26 18.68 8.09 6.37
CA ALA A 26 19.58 8.67 5.37
C ALA A 26 18.88 8.93 4.02
N HIS A 27 18.00 8.01 3.59
CA HIS A 27 17.24 8.12 2.35
C HIS A 27 15.89 8.87 2.50
N ARG A 28 15.65 9.52 3.66
CA ARG A 28 14.40 10.23 3.97
C ARG A 28 13.13 9.36 3.94
N LEU A 29 13.28 8.04 4.03
CA LEU A 29 12.21 7.03 4.04
C LEU A 29 11.82 6.58 5.46
N LEU A 30 12.20 7.34 6.48
CA LEU A 30 11.96 6.99 7.88
C LEU A 30 10.47 6.74 8.19
N LEU A 31 9.57 7.45 7.50
CA LEU A 31 8.12 7.27 7.69
C LEU A 31 7.60 5.89 7.26
N LEU A 32 8.37 5.13 6.48
CA LEU A 32 8.03 3.76 6.13
C LEU A 32 7.98 2.85 7.36
N LEU A 33 8.84 3.10 8.36
CA LEU A 33 8.89 2.30 9.59
C LEU A 33 7.59 2.40 10.42
N PRO A 34 7.15 3.60 10.87
CA PRO A 34 5.91 3.70 11.65
C PRO A 34 4.69 3.28 10.82
N PHE A 35 4.70 3.48 9.50
CA PHE A 35 3.66 3.00 8.61
C PHE A 35 3.55 1.46 8.64
N LEU A 36 4.65 0.74 8.41
CA LEU A 36 4.65 -0.72 8.43
C LEU A 36 4.24 -1.27 9.80
N LEU A 37 4.76 -0.70 10.90
CA LEU A 37 4.37 -1.12 12.24
C LEU A 37 2.87 -0.90 12.51
N PHE A 38 2.32 0.24 12.04
CA PHE A 38 0.90 0.51 12.18
C PHE A 38 0.05 -0.48 11.39
N ILE A 39 0.37 -0.73 10.11
CA ILE A 39 -0.40 -1.66 9.26
C ILE A 39 -0.35 -3.07 9.85
N THR A 40 0.84 -3.57 10.19
CA THR A 40 1.00 -4.88 10.81
C THR A 40 0.16 -5.00 12.10
N LEU A 41 0.19 -3.99 12.97
CA LEU A 41 -0.61 -4.00 14.19
C LEU A 41 -2.12 -3.97 13.88
N ALA A 42 -2.56 -3.14 12.95
CA ALA A 42 -3.96 -3.00 12.58
C ALA A 42 -4.52 -4.29 11.94
N GLU A 43 -3.75 -4.97 11.09
CA GLU A 43 -4.14 -6.27 10.53
C GLU A 43 -4.25 -7.35 11.63
N TYR A 44 -3.31 -7.40 12.58
CA TYR A 44 -3.43 -8.31 13.72
C TYR A 44 -4.65 -8.01 14.59
N VAL A 45 -4.95 -6.73 14.82
CA VAL A 45 -6.18 -6.33 15.54
C VAL A 45 -7.43 -6.77 14.77
N ALA A 46 -7.46 -6.63 13.43
CA ALA A 46 -8.57 -7.11 12.61
C ALA A 46 -8.76 -8.64 12.72
N ILE A 47 -7.67 -9.41 12.71
CA ILE A 47 -7.70 -10.86 12.92
C ILE A 47 -8.27 -11.20 14.30
N LEU A 48 -7.84 -10.51 15.36
CA LEU A 48 -8.34 -10.73 16.72
C LEU A 48 -9.82 -10.37 16.83
N GLN A 49 -10.26 -9.25 16.26
CA GLN A 49 -11.67 -8.86 16.20
C GLN A 49 -12.53 -9.94 15.55
N HIS A 50 -12.08 -10.48 14.41
CA HIS A 50 -12.81 -11.50 13.70
C HIS A 50 -12.81 -12.86 14.43
N THR A 51 -11.65 -13.31 14.96
CA THR A 51 -11.49 -14.68 15.48
C THR A 51 -11.88 -14.85 16.93
N LEU A 52 -11.59 -13.87 17.79
CA LEU A 52 -11.84 -13.96 19.24
C LEU A 52 -13.13 -13.26 19.65
N TYR A 53 -13.38 -12.09 19.09
CA TYR A 53 -14.52 -11.27 19.52
C TYR A 53 -15.72 -11.40 18.60
N HIS A 54 -15.61 -12.08 17.44
CA HIS A 54 -16.67 -12.19 16.42
C HIS A 54 -17.32 -10.85 16.07
N THR A 55 -16.54 -9.76 16.17
CA THR A 55 -16.98 -8.40 15.88
C THR A 55 -16.61 -8.02 14.44
N SER A 56 -17.32 -7.02 13.90
CA SER A 56 -17.06 -6.51 12.57
C SER A 56 -15.68 -5.83 12.49
N THR A 57 -14.90 -6.17 11.48
CA THR A 57 -13.62 -5.53 11.15
C THR A 57 -13.79 -4.27 10.31
N TYR A 58 -15.03 -3.84 10.06
CA TYR A 58 -15.36 -2.74 9.16
C TYR A 58 -14.58 -1.46 9.47
N GLY A 59 -14.60 -1.00 10.74
CA GLY A 59 -13.88 0.21 11.16
C GLY A 59 -12.37 0.09 11.00
N THR A 60 -11.79 -1.07 11.36
CA THR A 60 -10.36 -1.32 11.22
C THR A 60 -9.92 -1.30 9.75
N ASN A 61 -10.71 -1.88 8.86
CA ASN A 61 -10.41 -1.89 7.42
C ASN A 61 -10.46 -0.48 6.81
N TYR A 62 -11.43 0.37 7.22
CA TYR A 62 -11.46 1.78 6.80
C TYR A 62 -10.26 2.57 7.31
N LEU A 63 -9.84 2.31 8.55
CA LEU A 63 -8.66 2.95 9.14
C LEU A 63 -7.38 2.56 8.38
N ILE A 64 -7.20 1.26 8.08
CA ILE A 64 -6.09 0.77 7.26
C ILE A 64 -6.07 1.50 5.90
N MET A 65 -7.19 1.48 5.19
CA MET A 65 -7.33 2.13 3.88
C MET A 65 -7.01 3.63 3.93
N LEU A 66 -7.46 4.34 4.97
CA LEU A 66 -7.18 5.77 5.15
C LEU A 66 -5.69 6.03 5.39
N VAL A 67 -5.04 5.22 6.22
CA VAL A 67 -3.60 5.35 6.52
C VAL A 67 -2.77 5.03 5.28
N GLU A 68 -3.10 3.97 4.53
CA GLU A 68 -2.46 3.63 3.26
C GLU A 68 -2.62 4.77 2.24
N TRP A 69 -3.83 5.32 2.10
CA TRP A 69 -4.12 6.45 1.24
C TRP A 69 -3.23 7.65 1.54
N ILE A 70 -3.18 8.06 2.81
CA ILE A 70 -2.38 9.21 3.26
C ILE A 70 -0.89 8.93 3.04
N PHE A 71 -0.42 7.76 3.45
CA PHE A 71 1.00 7.41 3.40
C PHE A 71 1.54 7.38 1.97
N TYR A 72 0.89 6.63 1.05
CA TYR A 72 1.41 6.50 -0.32
C TYR A 72 1.32 7.82 -1.09
N ASN A 73 0.21 8.58 -0.96
CA ASN A 73 0.14 9.90 -1.58
C ASN A 73 1.20 10.86 -1.01
N PHE A 74 1.43 10.86 0.30
CA PHE A 74 2.48 11.65 0.92
C PHE A 74 3.87 11.22 0.45
N LEU A 75 4.13 9.92 0.35
CA LEU A 75 5.39 9.38 -0.16
C LEU A 75 5.65 9.90 -1.59
N PHE A 76 4.70 9.72 -2.50
CA PHE A 76 4.87 10.17 -3.88
C PHE A 76 4.96 11.69 -3.98
N LEU A 77 4.16 12.46 -3.21
CA LEU A 77 4.25 13.92 -3.15
C LEU A 77 5.64 14.40 -2.74
N ARG A 78 6.27 13.71 -1.80
CA ARG A 78 7.60 14.07 -1.28
C ARG A 78 8.72 13.85 -2.28
N PHE A 79 8.63 12.76 -3.07
CA PHE A 79 9.69 12.35 -3.98
C PHE A 79 9.46 12.74 -5.44
N THR A 80 8.26 13.22 -5.79
CA THR A 80 7.97 13.77 -7.12
C THR A 80 8.46 15.23 -7.21
N ARG A 81 9.13 15.57 -8.32
CA ARG A 81 9.55 16.95 -8.62
C ARG A 81 8.34 17.90 -8.75
N PRO A 82 8.54 19.21 -8.60
CA PRO A 82 7.46 20.18 -8.75
C PRO A 82 6.97 20.25 -10.22
N THR A 83 5.91 19.52 -10.50
CA THR A 83 5.25 19.42 -11.79
C THR A 83 3.73 19.58 -11.60
N ASN A 84 2.97 19.68 -12.69
CA ASN A 84 1.51 19.66 -12.64
C ASN A 84 0.99 18.36 -11.96
N PHE A 85 1.72 17.26 -12.12
CA PHE A 85 1.40 15.99 -11.49
C PHE A 85 1.50 16.05 -9.95
N ARG A 86 2.49 16.77 -9.40
CA ARG A 86 2.58 17.00 -7.95
C ARG A 86 1.37 17.78 -7.42
N ASN A 87 0.84 18.73 -8.18
CA ASN A 87 -0.37 19.45 -7.80
C ASN A 87 -1.60 18.54 -7.81
N TYR A 88 -1.69 17.60 -8.77
CA TYR A 88 -2.71 16.57 -8.77
C TYR A 88 -2.70 15.77 -7.46
N ILE A 89 -1.54 15.25 -7.02
CA ILE A 89 -1.44 14.48 -5.76
C ILE A 89 -1.83 15.35 -4.56
N ARG A 90 -1.45 16.64 -4.53
CA ARG A 90 -1.81 17.56 -3.44
C ARG A 90 -3.31 17.72 -3.25
N TRP A 91 -4.07 17.79 -4.34
CA TRP A 91 -5.52 17.90 -4.29
C TRP A 91 -6.20 16.52 -4.09
N ALA A 92 -5.67 15.47 -4.70
CA ALA A 92 -6.20 14.12 -4.54
C ALA A 92 -6.16 13.66 -3.08
N LEU A 93 -5.10 13.99 -2.33
CA LEU A 93 -4.91 13.56 -0.95
C LEU A 93 -6.08 13.97 -0.02
N PRO A 94 -6.45 15.25 0.14
CA PRO A 94 -7.54 15.65 1.03
C PRO A 94 -8.90 15.20 0.48
N ILE A 95 -9.12 15.21 -0.84
CA ILE A 95 -10.39 14.79 -1.44
C ILE A 95 -10.63 13.30 -1.18
N GLY A 96 -9.63 12.45 -1.45
CA GLY A 96 -9.77 11.01 -1.21
C GLY A 96 -9.92 10.67 0.28
N ALA A 97 -9.18 11.35 1.17
CA ALA A 97 -9.36 11.17 2.60
C ALA A 97 -10.79 11.55 3.05
N ALA A 98 -11.33 12.66 2.54
CA ALA A 98 -12.71 13.07 2.81
C ALA A 98 -13.73 12.05 2.29
N CYS A 99 -13.52 11.49 1.10
CA CYS A 99 -14.38 10.43 0.54
C CYS A 99 -14.34 9.16 1.40
N ILE A 100 -13.16 8.72 1.84
CA ILE A 100 -13.01 7.54 2.70
C ILE A 100 -13.70 7.76 4.04
N ILE A 101 -13.46 8.90 4.69
CA ILE A 101 -14.09 9.26 5.96
C ILE A 101 -15.61 9.39 5.78
N GLY A 102 -16.06 10.05 4.72
CA GLY A 102 -17.49 10.17 4.40
C GLY A 102 -18.15 8.80 4.19
N GLY A 103 -17.50 7.90 3.45
CA GLY A 103 -17.99 6.52 3.28
C GLY A 103 -18.19 5.79 4.60
N TYR A 104 -17.27 5.97 5.55
CA TYR A 104 -17.38 5.38 6.88
C TYR A 104 -18.55 5.95 7.70
N TYR A 105 -18.70 7.28 7.75
CA TYR A 105 -19.70 7.92 8.61
C TYR A 105 -21.10 7.91 8.04
N PHE A 106 -21.27 8.11 6.72
CA PHE A 106 -22.60 8.20 6.11
C PHE A 106 -23.19 6.84 5.74
N PHE A 107 -22.35 5.78 5.61
CA PHE A 107 -22.80 4.46 5.20
C PHE A 107 -22.26 3.36 6.14
N PRO A 108 -22.52 3.43 7.45
CA PRO A 108 -21.95 2.51 8.41
C PRO A 108 -22.43 1.08 8.13
N GLY A 109 -21.47 0.12 8.09
CA GLY A 109 -21.76 -1.30 7.89
C GLY A 109 -22.06 -1.71 6.45
N GLN A 110 -22.08 -0.79 5.49
CA GLN A 110 -22.30 -1.11 4.08
C GLN A 110 -20.97 -1.50 3.38
N TYR A 111 -20.71 -2.79 3.28
CA TYR A 111 -19.51 -3.30 2.61
C TYR A 111 -19.43 -2.94 1.13
N SER A 112 -20.56 -2.78 0.44
CA SER A 112 -20.57 -2.31 -0.96
C SER A 112 -19.92 -0.94 -1.12
N VAL A 113 -20.25 0.00 -0.23
CA VAL A 113 -19.64 1.35 -0.24
C VAL A 113 -18.14 1.26 0.06
N PHE A 114 -17.74 0.40 0.98
CA PHE A 114 -16.32 0.14 1.26
C PHE A 114 -15.57 -0.34 0.01
N TYR A 115 -16.15 -1.27 -0.76
CA TYR A 115 -15.53 -1.74 -2.00
C TYR A 115 -15.42 -0.63 -3.06
N TYR A 116 -16.42 0.23 -3.20
CA TYR A 116 -16.33 1.40 -4.08
C TYR A 116 -15.23 2.37 -3.62
N CYS A 117 -15.08 2.61 -2.32
CA CYS A 117 -13.98 3.42 -1.79
C CYS A 117 -12.61 2.82 -2.14
N ILE A 118 -12.44 1.48 -2.00
CA ILE A 118 -11.19 0.79 -2.39
C ILE A 118 -10.92 0.95 -3.88
N ILE A 119 -11.92 0.75 -4.75
CA ILE A 119 -11.77 0.85 -6.21
C ILE A 119 -11.31 2.25 -6.58
N ILE A 120 -11.98 3.29 -6.08
CA ILE A 120 -11.67 4.68 -6.38
C ILE A 120 -10.28 5.05 -5.82
N ALA A 121 -10.02 4.76 -4.55
CA ALA A 121 -8.73 5.02 -3.92
C ALA A 121 -7.60 4.27 -4.63
N GLY A 122 -7.82 3.00 -4.96
CA GLY A 122 -6.84 2.17 -5.66
C GLY A 122 -6.51 2.70 -7.06
N PHE A 123 -7.50 3.17 -7.81
CA PHE A 123 -7.28 3.82 -9.10
C PHE A 123 -6.39 5.06 -8.96
N PHE A 124 -6.73 5.98 -8.06
CA PHE A 124 -5.95 7.20 -7.87
C PHE A 124 -4.54 6.93 -7.34
N LEU A 125 -4.35 5.96 -6.44
CA LEU A 125 -3.02 5.55 -5.97
C LEU A 125 -2.19 4.93 -7.09
N SER A 126 -2.80 4.11 -7.94
CA SER A 126 -2.11 3.53 -9.11
C SER A 126 -1.67 4.63 -10.07
N VAL A 127 -2.53 5.64 -10.33
CA VAL A 127 -2.17 6.79 -11.16
C VAL A 127 -1.04 7.60 -10.51
N ALA A 128 -1.07 7.80 -9.18
CA ALA A 128 -0.01 8.51 -8.47
C ALA A 128 1.33 7.78 -8.56
N ALA A 129 1.34 6.46 -8.39
CA ALA A 129 2.54 5.64 -8.50
C ALA A 129 3.08 5.56 -9.94
N LEU A 130 2.19 5.40 -10.94
CA LEU A 130 2.58 5.44 -12.36
C LEU A 130 3.17 6.79 -12.76
N GLY A 131 2.57 7.88 -12.30
CA GLY A 131 3.11 9.22 -12.56
C GLY A 131 4.47 9.43 -11.92
N TYR A 132 4.72 8.91 -10.72
CA TYR A 132 6.05 8.89 -10.12
C TYR A 132 7.04 8.13 -11.01
N LEU A 133 6.70 6.91 -11.43
CA LEU A 133 7.56 6.10 -12.31
C LEU A 133 7.82 6.83 -13.64
N TYR A 134 6.78 7.39 -14.25
CA TYR A 134 6.91 8.15 -15.49
C TYR A 134 7.90 9.32 -15.35
N THR A 135 7.79 10.10 -14.27
CA THR A 135 8.72 11.22 -14.04
C THR A 135 10.16 10.74 -13.86
N ARG A 136 10.37 9.57 -13.26
CA ARG A 136 11.71 8.98 -13.11
C ARG A 136 12.30 8.47 -14.40
N PHE A 137 11.48 7.89 -15.28
CA PHE A 137 11.92 7.41 -16.59
C PHE A 137 12.22 8.52 -17.60
N THR A 138 11.59 9.70 -17.45
CA THR A 138 11.80 10.85 -18.35
C THR A 138 12.94 11.77 -17.89
N GLU A 139 13.54 11.52 -16.72
CA GLU A 139 14.74 12.23 -16.28
C GLU A 139 15.94 11.75 -17.10
N ASP A 140 16.71 12.70 -17.72
CA ASP A 140 17.85 12.42 -18.59
C ASP A 140 19.02 11.69 -17.89
N GLU A 141 19.08 11.73 -16.58
CA GLU A 141 19.94 10.86 -15.80
C GLU A 141 19.26 9.50 -15.70
N VAL A 142 19.72 8.53 -16.48
CA VAL A 142 19.33 7.10 -16.41
C VAL A 142 19.62 6.59 -15.00
N THR A 143 18.76 6.94 -14.08
CA THR A 143 18.77 6.36 -12.74
C THR A 143 18.31 4.92 -12.89
N ASP A 144 19.22 4.00 -12.70
CA ASP A 144 18.93 2.57 -12.65
C ASP A 144 17.76 2.35 -11.66
N LEU A 145 16.56 2.05 -12.18
CA LEU A 145 15.36 1.86 -11.37
C LEU A 145 15.58 0.83 -10.26
N THR A 146 16.51 -0.10 -10.48
CA THR A 146 16.89 -1.11 -9.47
C THR A 146 17.52 -0.48 -8.23
N ARG A 147 18.05 0.74 -8.36
CA ARG A 147 18.65 1.51 -7.27
C ARG A 147 17.72 2.57 -6.68
N ASP A 148 16.49 2.70 -7.18
CA ASP A 148 15.50 3.63 -6.60
C ASP A 148 14.59 2.90 -5.60
N PRO A 149 14.75 3.11 -4.29
CA PRO A 149 13.89 2.48 -3.29
C PRO A 149 12.42 2.87 -3.43
N VAL A 150 12.14 4.13 -3.79
CA VAL A 150 10.76 4.61 -3.97
C VAL A 150 10.15 4.02 -5.24
N GLY A 151 10.96 3.79 -6.28
CA GLY A 151 10.56 3.09 -7.48
C GLY A 151 10.04 1.68 -7.20
N TRP A 152 10.71 0.92 -6.35
CA TRP A 152 10.24 -0.39 -5.92
C TRP A 152 8.91 -0.33 -5.18
N VAL A 153 8.72 0.65 -4.27
CA VAL A 153 7.43 0.87 -3.61
C VAL A 153 6.36 1.22 -4.64
N ALA A 154 6.67 2.08 -5.61
CA ALA A 154 5.72 2.48 -6.66
C ALA A 154 5.26 1.29 -7.52
N VAL A 155 6.18 0.40 -7.92
CA VAL A 155 5.84 -0.84 -8.64
C VAL A 155 4.90 -1.70 -7.81
N GLY A 156 5.20 -1.91 -6.52
CA GLY A 156 4.34 -2.65 -5.61
C GLY A 156 2.94 -2.05 -5.51
N VAL A 157 2.85 -0.73 -5.34
CA VAL A 157 1.58 0.02 -5.24
C VAL A 157 0.76 -0.09 -6.52
N VAL A 158 1.37 0.09 -7.71
CA VAL A 158 0.66 -0.06 -8.99
C VAL A 158 0.04 -1.44 -9.10
N VAL A 159 0.82 -2.49 -8.91
CA VAL A 159 0.34 -3.87 -9.08
C VAL A 159 -0.73 -4.22 -8.05
N PHE A 160 -0.51 -3.85 -6.78
CA PHE A 160 -1.45 -4.14 -5.71
C PHE A 160 -2.79 -3.42 -5.91
N PHE A 161 -2.78 -2.10 -5.98
CA PHE A 161 -4.01 -1.32 -6.00
C PHE A 161 -4.79 -1.46 -7.31
N SER A 162 -4.13 -1.59 -8.46
CA SER A 162 -4.82 -1.88 -9.72
C SER A 162 -5.45 -3.27 -9.70
N GLY A 163 -4.72 -4.28 -9.23
CA GLY A 163 -5.22 -5.65 -9.13
C GLY A 163 -6.41 -5.79 -8.16
N VAL A 164 -6.29 -5.18 -6.97
CA VAL A 164 -7.37 -5.14 -5.97
C VAL A 164 -8.61 -4.42 -6.52
N SER A 165 -8.42 -3.28 -7.20
CA SER A 165 -9.54 -2.53 -7.84
C SER A 165 -10.26 -3.38 -8.87
N ILE A 166 -9.55 -4.13 -9.70
CA ILE A 166 -10.16 -5.04 -10.70
C ILE A 166 -10.98 -6.13 -9.98
N VAL A 167 -10.41 -6.78 -8.98
CA VAL A 167 -11.08 -7.87 -8.26
C VAL A 167 -12.34 -7.38 -7.56
N PHE A 168 -12.29 -6.24 -6.88
CA PHE A 168 -13.49 -5.69 -6.22
C PHE A 168 -14.51 -5.10 -7.19
N SER A 169 -14.10 -4.64 -8.36
CA SER A 169 -15.05 -4.26 -9.44
C SER A 169 -15.85 -5.46 -9.94
N LEU A 170 -15.28 -6.65 -9.88
CA LEU A 170 -15.92 -7.91 -10.28
C LEU A 170 -16.52 -8.69 -9.10
N TYR A 171 -16.54 -8.11 -7.89
CA TYR A 171 -16.92 -8.81 -6.66
C TYR A 171 -18.29 -9.48 -6.74
N GLU A 172 -19.33 -8.74 -7.16
CA GLU A 172 -20.68 -9.28 -7.28
C GLU A 172 -20.78 -10.45 -8.28
N PHE A 173 -20.07 -10.31 -9.43
CA PHE A 173 -20.00 -11.36 -10.43
C PHE A 173 -19.31 -12.61 -9.89
N ILE A 174 -18.17 -12.45 -9.22
CA ILE A 174 -17.39 -13.54 -8.63
C ILE A 174 -18.21 -14.25 -7.56
N GLN A 175 -18.93 -13.50 -6.72
CA GLN A 175 -19.77 -14.03 -5.67
C GLN A 175 -20.98 -14.79 -6.25
N LEU A 176 -21.67 -14.23 -7.25
CA LEU A 176 -22.80 -14.85 -7.91
C LEU A 176 -22.42 -16.18 -8.58
N LYS A 177 -21.29 -16.20 -9.27
CA LYS A 177 -20.76 -17.39 -9.96
C LYS A 177 -20.02 -18.35 -9.05
N ARG A 178 -19.81 -18.02 -7.76
CA ARG A 178 -19.04 -18.79 -6.78
C ARG A 178 -17.68 -19.21 -7.33
N ILE A 179 -16.96 -18.27 -7.99
CA ILE A 179 -15.67 -18.55 -8.60
C ILE A 179 -14.64 -18.76 -7.51
N MET A 180 -14.11 -19.98 -7.44
CA MET A 180 -13.11 -20.41 -6.47
C MET A 180 -11.81 -20.79 -7.19
N LEU A 181 -10.67 -20.51 -6.56
CA LEU A 181 -9.36 -20.94 -6.98
C LEU A 181 -8.66 -21.56 -5.77
N TRP A 182 -8.16 -22.80 -5.91
CA TRP A 182 -7.56 -23.58 -4.83
C TRP A 182 -8.44 -23.73 -3.58
N GLY A 183 -9.77 -23.78 -3.77
CA GLY A 183 -10.74 -23.94 -2.66
C GLY A 183 -11.05 -22.64 -1.91
N GLU A 184 -10.49 -21.49 -2.32
CA GLU A 184 -10.81 -20.19 -1.76
C GLU A 184 -11.49 -19.27 -2.80
N PRO A 185 -12.37 -18.35 -2.36
CA PRO A 185 -12.94 -17.36 -3.26
C PRO A 185 -11.86 -16.44 -3.84
N ILE A 186 -11.94 -16.14 -5.15
CA ILE A 186 -10.95 -15.30 -5.85
C ILE A 186 -10.81 -13.92 -5.19
N TYR A 187 -11.91 -13.33 -4.72
CA TYR A 187 -11.88 -12.01 -4.07
C TYR A 187 -11.16 -11.99 -2.71
N THR A 188 -10.84 -13.14 -2.13
CA THR A 188 -9.99 -13.27 -0.95
C THR A 188 -8.56 -13.67 -1.29
N LEU A 189 -8.40 -14.61 -2.22
CA LEU A 189 -7.09 -15.13 -2.60
C LEU A 189 -6.23 -14.11 -3.33
N VAL A 190 -6.81 -13.42 -4.33
CA VAL A 190 -6.03 -12.49 -5.18
C VAL A 190 -5.50 -11.29 -4.36
N PRO A 191 -6.28 -10.60 -3.51
CA PRO A 191 -5.73 -9.55 -2.66
C PRO A 191 -4.58 -10.03 -1.77
N ARG A 192 -4.62 -11.27 -1.23
CA ARG A 192 -3.52 -11.83 -0.43
C ARG A 192 -2.25 -12.03 -1.25
N LEU A 193 -2.36 -12.54 -2.49
CA LEU A 193 -1.21 -12.69 -3.39
C LEU A 193 -0.62 -11.32 -3.78
N LEU A 194 -1.47 -10.35 -4.01
CA LEU A 194 -1.06 -8.98 -4.31
C LEU A 194 -0.40 -8.31 -3.10
N SER A 195 -0.88 -8.55 -1.87
CA SER A 195 -0.22 -8.09 -0.64
C SER A 195 1.18 -8.70 -0.49
N LEU A 196 1.32 -10.01 -0.77
CA LEU A 196 2.62 -10.68 -0.78
C LEU A 196 3.60 -9.99 -1.74
N PHE A 197 3.13 -9.65 -2.94
CA PHE A 197 3.92 -8.93 -3.93
C PHE A 197 4.30 -7.51 -3.45
N LEU A 198 3.34 -6.76 -2.91
CA LEU A 198 3.56 -5.41 -2.38
C LEU A 198 4.63 -5.40 -1.28
N TYR A 199 4.49 -6.24 -0.26
CA TYR A 199 5.47 -6.32 0.84
C TYR A 199 6.83 -6.84 0.39
N SER A 200 6.87 -7.69 -0.65
CA SER A 200 8.14 -8.08 -1.27
C SER A 200 8.83 -6.90 -1.94
N CYS A 201 8.10 -6.07 -2.69
CA CYS A 201 8.63 -4.84 -3.28
C CYS A 201 9.13 -3.85 -2.21
N ILE A 202 8.38 -3.68 -1.11
CA ILE A 202 8.80 -2.82 0.00
C ILE A 202 10.06 -3.39 0.68
N SER A 203 10.17 -4.70 0.85
CA SER A 203 11.38 -5.35 1.38
C SER A 203 12.60 -5.11 0.49
N ILE A 204 12.44 -5.19 -0.84
CA ILE A 204 13.50 -4.86 -1.80
C ILE A 204 13.88 -3.39 -1.68
N ALA A 205 12.90 -2.48 -1.55
CA ALA A 205 13.17 -1.05 -1.34
C ALA A 205 14.03 -0.80 -0.08
N ILE A 206 13.72 -1.48 1.03
CA ILE A 206 14.49 -1.37 2.29
C ILE A 206 15.92 -1.91 2.11
N ILE A 207 16.08 -3.04 1.42
CA ILE A 207 17.39 -3.64 1.13
C ILE A 207 18.20 -2.72 0.20
N THR A 208 17.55 -2.10 -0.78
CA THR A 208 18.18 -1.14 -1.69
C THR A 208 18.73 0.07 -0.93
N CYS A 209 18.01 0.59 0.08
CA CYS A 209 18.52 1.64 0.96
C CYS A 209 19.81 1.24 1.70
N ARG A 210 20.00 -0.03 2.03
CA ARG A 210 21.22 -0.51 2.69
C ARG A 210 22.42 -0.57 1.74
N ARG A 211 22.19 -0.86 0.45
CA ARG A 211 23.26 -1.02 -0.55
C ARG A 211 23.80 0.31 -1.06
N ILE A 212 22.97 1.35 -1.05
CA ILE A 212 23.37 2.69 -1.46
C ILE A 212 23.94 3.41 -0.23
N ILE A 213 25.18 3.06 0.16
CA ILE A 213 25.90 3.78 1.22
C ILE A 213 26.24 5.18 0.67
N PRO A 214 25.81 6.27 1.33
CA PRO A 214 26.31 7.58 0.96
C PRO A 214 27.84 7.59 1.19
N SER A 215 28.59 7.85 0.14
CA SER A 215 30.07 7.93 0.15
C SER A 215 30.65 9.09 0.98
N SER A 216 29.87 9.68 1.88
CA SER A 216 30.20 10.85 2.69
C SER A 216 30.66 10.57 4.13
N SER A 217 30.97 9.33 4.50
CA SER A 217 31.53 9.02 5.83
C SER A 217 33.01 8.68 5.81
N ALA A 218 33.76 9.05 4.74
CA ALA A 218 35.20 8.92 4.66
C ALA A 218 35.86 10.32 4.53
N SER A 219 35.65 11.16 5.57
CA SER A 219 36.48 12.36 5.80
C SER A 219 36.52 12.66 7.28
#